data_ec6035525a6395a6337dd2c73e4bf090
#
_entry.id   ec6035525a6395a6337dd2c73e4bf090
#
_cell.length_a   1.000
_cell.length_b   1.000
_cell.length_c   1.000
_cell.angle_alpha   90.00
_cell.angle_beta   90.00
_cell.angle_gamma   90.00
#
_symmetry.space_group_name_H-M   'P 1'
#
loop_
_entity.id
_entity.type
_entity.pdbx_description
1 polymer ?
#
loop_
_entity_poly.entity_id
_entity_poly.type
_entity_poly.pdbx_seq_one_letter_code
_entity_poly.pdbx_strand_id
1 'polypeptide(L)'
;MTATNVSFEFFPPKSEAMEARLWDSVERLEPMQPRFVSVTYGAGGSTRDRTHRTVRRIAAETHLKPAAHLTCVAARRDEVLETARTYVAAGVNHIVALRGDPPSGMGETFTPHEDGFSSSVELVAALREDGLGASAPLDISVACYPEPHPESRGVEADIALLKEKEEAGATRAITQFFFEPDHYLRFVDRARAGGVTLPIVPGIMLQPNFSGLKRIAGLCGASLPTWLHERFDGLDNDPETRDLVTATVAADLCRALSDRGVFDFHFYTLNRAPLALATCRLLGLKPGTSKAA
;
A
#
# COMPACT_ATOMS: atom_id res chain seq x y z
N MET A 1 10.87 -11.51 21.90
CA MET A 1 10.84 -11.43 20.43
C MET A 1 9.81 -10.36 20.05
N THR A 2 10.18 -9.41 19.21
CA THR A 2 9.24 -8.39 18.72
C THR A 2 8.19 -9.07 17.84
N ALA A 3 6.91 -8.80 18.08
CA ALA A 3 5.84 -9.41 17.29
C ALA A 3 5.82 -8.81 15.87
N THR A 4 5.76 -9.67 14.87
CA THR A 4 5.58 -9.24 13.48
C THR A 4 4.15 -8.72 13.29
N ASN A 5 4.02 -7.54 12.71
CA ASN A 5 2.74 -6.91 12.37
C ASN A 5 2.54 -6.91 10.86
N VAL A 6 1.30 -7.00 10.44
CA VAL A 6 0.94 -6.97 9.03
C VAL A 6 -0.17 -5.98 8.75
N SER A 7 -0.21 -5.49 7.53
CA SER A 7 -1.33 -4.76 6.94
C SER A 7 -1.55 -5.25 5.51
N PHE A 8 -2.77 -5.11 5.00
CA PHE A 8 -3.14 -5.65 3.71
C PHE A 8 -3.72 -4.57 2.81
N GLU A 9 -3.39 -4.62 1.53
CA GLU A 9 -3.99 -3.76 0.52
C GLU A 9 -4.96 -4.55 -0.35
N PHE A 10 -6.12 -3.96 -0.61
CA PHE A 10 -7.17 -4.48 -1.47
C PHE A 10 -7.44 -3.53 -2.65
N PHE A 11 -7.93 -4.11 -3.75
CA PHE A 11 -8.44 -3.36 -4.89
C PHE A 11 -9.97 -3.30 -4.87
N PRO A 12 -10.58 -2.13 -5.18
CA PRO A 12 -12.02 -2.03 -5.28
C PRO A 12 -12.53 -2.87 -6.47
N PRO A 13 -13.66 -3.60 -6.29
CA PRO A 13 -14.15 -4.52 -7.29
C PRO A 13 -14.73 -3.80 -8.51
N LYS A 14 -14.59 -4.40 -9.71
CA LYS A 14 -15.16 -3.90 -10.97
C LYS A 14 -16.39 -4.69 -11.42
N SER A 15 -16.69 -5.80 -10.77
CA SER A 15 -17.81 -6.69 -11.06
C SER A 15 -18.26 -7.41 -9.79
N GLU A 16 -19.46 -7.99 -9.80
CA GLU A 16 -19.99 -8.79 -8.68
C GLU A 16 -19.05 -9.96 -8.30
N ALA A 17 -18.51 -10.66 -9.32
CA ALA A 17 -17.54 -11.74 -9.06
C ALA A 17 -16.26 -11.24 -8.38
N MET A 18 -15.79 -10.04 -8.72
CA MET A 18 -14.66 -9.41 -8.03
C MET A 18 -15.04 -8.95 -6.62
N GLU A 19 -16.28 -8.51 -6.40
CA GLU A 19 -16.77 -8.14 -5.08
C GLU A 19 -16.84 -9.36 -4.16
N ALA A 20 -17.39 -10.47 -4.62
CA ALA A 20 -17.40 -11.72 -3.86
C ALA A 20 -15.98 -12.18 -3.49
N ARG A 21 -15.02 -12.10 -4.43
CA ARG A 21 -13.60 -12.42 -4.15
C ARG A 21 -12.96 -11.48 -3.14
N LEU A 22 -13.22 -10.18 -3.27
CA LEU A 22 -12.71 -9.21 -2.31
C LEU A 22 -13.24 -9.53 -0.91
N TRP A 23 -14.55 -9.81 -0.81
CA TRP A 23 -15.18 -10.08 0.48
C TRP A 23 -14.69 -11.38 1.10
N ASP A 24 -14.54 -12.46 0.32
CA ASP A 24 -13.85 -13.69 0.76
C ASP A 24 -12.45 -13.36 1.30
N SER A 25 -11.73 -12.47 0.63
CA SER A 25 -10.38 -12.08 1.07
C SER A 25 -10.40 -11.28 2.37
N VAL A 26 -11.35 -10.38 2.53
CA VAL A 26 -11.53 -9.60 3.77
C VAL A 26 -11.84 -10.52 4.95
N GLU A 27 -12.86 -11.38 4.81
CA GLU A 27 -13.28 -12.32 5.86
C GLU A 27 -12.15 -13.29 6.28
N ARG A 28 -11.39 -13.77 5.31
CA ARG A 28 -10.30 -14.72 5.58
C ARG A 28 -9.08 -14.07 6.21
N LEU A 29 -8.84 -12.78 5.95
CA LEU A 29 -7.69 -12.05 6.48
C LEU A 29 -8.00 -11.32 7.79
N GLU A 30 -9.26 -11.05 8.11
CA GLU A 30 -9.66 -10.41 9.36
C GLU A 30 -9.13 -11.13 10.61
N PRO A 31 -9.18 -12.50 10.72
CA PRO A 31 -8.63 -13.19 11.88
C PRO A 31 -7.12 -13.01 12.08
N MET A 32 -6.39 -12.53 11.08
CA MET A 32 -4.97 -12.21 11.22
C MET A 32 -4.72 -10.94 12.03
N GLN A 33 -5.77 -10.18 12.36
CA GLN A 33 -5.74 -8.94 13.13
C GLN A 33 -4.71 -7.94 12.59
N PRO A 34 -4.80 -7.58 11.30
CA PRO A 34 -3.86 -6.64 10.72
C PRO A 34 -3.96 -5.27 11.41
N ARG A 35 -2.86 -4.51 11.41
CA ARG A 35 -2.86 -3.14 11.94
C ARG A 35 -3.90 -2.25 11.24
N PHE A 36 -4.02 -2.42 9.95
CA PHE A 36 -5.04 -1.78 9.10
C PHE A 36 -5.17 -2.55 7.78
N VAL A 37 -6.18 -2.22 7.01
CA VAL A 37 -6.33 -2.65 5.63
C VAL A 37 -6.54 -1.43 4.74
N SER A 38 -5.83 -1.34 3.61
CA SER A 38 -6.03 -0.23 2.68
C SER A 38 -6.84 -0.66 1.46
N VAL A 39 -7.55 0.31 0.87
CA VAL A 39 -8.29 0.10 -0.38
C VAL A 39 -7.80 1.12 -1.40
N THR A 40 -7.31 0.62 -2.54
CA THR A 40 -6.70 1.45 -3.58
C THR A 40 -7.70 2.36 -4.28
N TYR A 41 -7.15 3.41 -4.88
CA TYR A 41 -7.86 4.35 -5.74
C TYR A 41 -7.37 4.16 -7.19
N GLY A 42 -8.27 4.01 -8.15
CA GLY A 42 -7.86 3.80 -9.55
C GLY A 42 -7.28 5.05 -10.18
N ALA A 43 -6.47 4.85 -11.21
CA ALA A 43 -5.88 5.93 -11.99
C ALA A 43 -6.94 6.95 -12.44
N GLY A 44 -6.62 8.24 -12.34
CA GLY A 44 -7.53 9.34 -12.66
C GLY A 44 -8.82 9.39 -11.81
N GLY A 45 -8.84 8.74 -10.63
CA GLY A 45 -10.03 8.70 -9.78
C GLY A 45 -11.15 7.79 -10.29
N SER A 46 -10.88 6.94 -11.29
CA SER A 46 -11.87 6.11 -11.99
C SER A 46 -12.62 5.10 -11.09
N THR A 47 -12.13 4.86 -9.89
CA THR A 47 -12.75 3.93 -8.93
C THR A 47 -13.32 4.63 -7.70
N ARG A 48 -13.41 5.96 -7.68
CA ARG A 48 -13.81 6.77 -6.52
C ARG A 48 -14.98 6.16 -5.75
N ASP A 49 -16.13 6.00 -6.39
CA ASP A 49 -17.36 5.50 -5.75
C ASP A 49 -17.23 4.06 -5.25
N ARG A 50 -16.47 3.22 -5.99
CA ARG A 50 -16.24 1.83 -5.60
C ARG A 50 -15.33 1.74 -4.38
N THR A 51 -14.26 2.54 -4.36
CA THR A 51 -13.37 2.64 -3.20
C THR A 51 -14.14 3.10 -1.97
N HIS A 52 -14.96 4.16 -2.09
CA HIS A 52 -15.80 4.67 -1.00
C HIS A 52 -16.74 3.59 -0.44
N ARG A 53 -17.47 2.88 -1.33
CA ARG A 53 -18.37 1.79 -0.91
C ARG A 53 -17.62 0.70 -0.18
N THR A 54 -16.47 0.26 -0.73
CA THR A 54 -15.66 -0.81 -0.14
C THR A 54 -15.13 -0.42 1.23
N VAL A 55 -14.54 0.78 1.36
CA VAL A 55 -13.99 1.28 2.64
C VAL A 55 -15.09 1.38 3.71
N ARG A 56 -16.24 1.96 3.36
CA ARG A 56 -17.38 2.10 4.29
C ARG A 56 -17.95 0.75 4.69
N ARG A 57 -18.03 -0.20 3.77
CA ARG A 57 -18.50 -1.55 4.05
C ARG A 57 -17.55 -2.28 5.00
N ILE A 58 -16.23 -2.20 4.79
CA ILE A 58 -15.24 -2.77 5.71
C ILE A 58 -15.40 -2.14 7.11
N ALA A 59 -15.54 -0.82 7.20
CA ALA A 59 -15.71 -0.13 8.48
C ALA A 59 -16.99 -0.53 9.22
N ALA A 60 -18.08 -0.82 8.49
CA ALA A 60 -19.38 -1.13 9.07
C ALA A 60 -19.59 -2.61 9.41
N GLU A 61 -18.99 -3.52 8.64
CA GLU A 61 -19.28 -4.96 8.69
C GLU A 61 -18.14 -5.80 9.28
N THR A 62 -16.97 -5.19 9.60
CA THR A 62 -15.81 -5.91 10.14
C THR A 62 -15.18 -5.18 11.33
N HIS A 63 -14.27 -5.85 12.04
CA HIS A 63 -13.42 -5.24 13.08
C HIS A 63 -12.11 -4.65 12.52
N LEU A 64 -11.93 -4.70 11.21
CA LEU A 64 -10.74 -4.16 10.54
C LEU A 64 -10.73 -2.63 10.61
N LYS A 65 -9.55 -2.06 10.62
CA LYS A 65 -9.34 -0.61 10.54
C LYS A 65 -9.06 -0.25 9.07
N PRO A 66 -10.03 0.26 8.31
CA PRO A 66 -9.79 0.61 6.93
C PRO A 66 -8.97 1.90 6.81
N ALA A 67 -8.08 1.90 5.83
CA ALA A 67 -7.34 3.06 5.32
C ALA A 67 -7.81 3.35 3.89
N ALA A 68 -8.29 4.56 3.65
CA ALA A 68 -8.75 4.95 2.33
C ALA A 68 -7.61 5.59 1.52
N HIS A 69 -7.33 5.09 0.32
CA HIS A 69 -6.49 5.85 -0.60
C HIS A 69 -7.21 7.13 -1.04
N LEU A 70 -6.49 8.22 -1.09
CA LEU A 70 -6.96 9.51 -1.55
C LEU A 70 -5.89 10.14 -2.45
N THR A 71 -6.29 10.60 -3.62
CA THR A 71 -5.36 11.13 -4.62
C THR A 71 -5.69 12.57 -5.00
N CYS A 72 -4.66 13.29 -5.43
CA CYS A 72 -4.77 14.66 -5.97
C CYS A 72 -5.28 14.69 -7.41
N VAL A 73 -5.13 13.59 -8.15
CA VAL A 73 -5.29 13.56 -9.60
C VAL A 73 -6.72 13.85 -10.04
N ALA A 74 -6.85 14.68 -11.07
CA ALA A 74 -8.10 14.99 -11.77
C ALA A 74 -9.25 15.44 -10.85
N ALA A 75 -8.95 16.14 -9.75
CA ALA A 75 -9.94 16.61 -8.79
C ALA A 75 -9.58 17.97 -8.22
N ARG A 76 -10.59 18.75 -7.87
CA ARG A 76 -10.45 20.03 -7.19
C ARG A 76 -10.09 19.81 -5.71
N ARG A 77 -9.46 20.80 -5.07
CA ARG A 77 -9.09 20.75 -3.64
C ARG A 77 -10.32 20.51 -2.74
N ASP A 78 -11.41 21.23 -3.00
CA ASP A 78 -12.67 21.12 -2.23
C ASP A 78 -13.28 19.71 -2.34
N GLU A 79 -13.28 19.10 -3.53
CA GLU A 79 -13.79 17.73 -3.74
C GLU A 79 -12.96 16.67 -3.00
N VAL A 80 -11.63 16.84 -3.00
CA VAL A 80 -10.72 15.92 -2.31
C VAL A 80 -10.91 16.01 -0.80
N LEU A 81 -11.00 17.22 -0.24
CA LEU A 81 -11.24 17.43 1.19
C LEU A 81 -12.64 16.96 1.62
N GLU A 82 -13.67 17.21 0.82
CA GLU A 82 -15.01 16.69 1.12
C GLU A 82 -15.04 15.17 1.13
N THR A 83 -14.29 14.54 0.23
CA THR A 83 -14.09 13.09 0.25
C THR A 83 -13.46 12.62 1.56
N ALA A 84 -12.41 13.31 2.02
CA ALA A 84 -11.75 12.98 3.29
C ALA A 84 -12.71 13.16 4.49
N ARG A 85 -13.51 14.25 4.51
CA ARG A 85 -14.54 14.47 5.55
C ARG A 85 -15.57 13.33 5.57
N THR A 86 -16.00 12.87 4.40
CA THR A 86 -16.93 11.75 4.27
C THR A 86 -16.35 10.45 4.85
N TYR A 87 -15.04 10.19 4.69
CA TYR A 87 -14.37 9.06 5.31
C TYR A 87 -14.33 9.20 6.83
N VAL A 88 -13.90 10.34 7.35
CA VAL A 88 -13.82 10.57 8.79
C VAL A 88 -15.21 10.49 9.44
N ALA A 89 -16.25 11.04 8.81
CA ALA A 89 -17.64 10.92 9.26
C ALA A 89 -18.13 9.46 9.29
N ALA A 90 -17.58 8.59 8.45
CA ALA A 90 -17.85 7.15 8.45
C ALA A 90 -16.96 6.36 9.43
N GLY A 91 -16.17 7.02 10.29
CA GLY A 91 -15.26 6.39 11.26
C GLY A 91 -13.92 5.94 10.69
N VAL A 92 -13.59 6.34 9.46
CA VAL A 92 -12.32 6.00 8.80
C VAL A 92 -11.29 7.09 9.08
N ASN A 93 -10.43 6.85 10.06
CA ASN A 93 -9.43 7.83 10.51
C ASN A 93 -8.02 7.54 9.95
N HIS A 94 -7.92 6.79 8.86
CA HIS A 94 -6.65 6.52 8.20
C HIS A 94 -6.77 6.80 6.69
N ILE A 95 -5.92 7.70 6.20
CA ILE A 95 -5.84 8.08 4.79
C ILE A 95 -4.47 7.65 4.25
N VAL A 96 -4.44 7.04 3.07
CA VAL A 96 -3.22 6.86 2.28
C VAL A 96 -3.19 7.98 1.23
N ALA A 97 -2.43 9.04 1.53
CA ALA A 97 -2.37 10.26 0.72
C ALA A 97 -1.36 10.10 -0.43
N LEU A 98 -1.84 10.13 -1.65
CA LEU A 98 -1.07 9.89 -2.86
C LEU A 98 -1.23 11.04 -3.86
N ARG A 99 -0.24 11.20 -4.75
CA ARG A 99 -0.40 12.08 -5.91
C ARG A 99 -1.47 11.52 -6.85
N GLY A 100 -1.44 10.22 -7.07
CA GLY A 100 -2.23 9.49 -8.04
C GLY A 100 -1.58 9.47 -9.43
N ASP A 101 -1.99 8.49 -10.23
CA ASP A 101 -1.55 8.36 -11.61
C ASP A 101 -2.48 9.16 -12.54
N PRO A 102 -1.96 9.71 -13.64
CA PRO A 102 -2.79 10.37 -14.65
C PRO A 102 -3.93 9.47 -15.17
N PRO A 103 -5.03 10.05 -15.68
CA PRO A 103 -6.12 9.26 -16.27
C PRO A 103 -5.69 8.37 -17.44
N SER A 104 -4.66 8.77 -18.17
CA SER A 104 -4.03 7.99 -19.26
C SER A 104 -3.22 6.79 -18.75
N GLY A 105 -2.93 6.70 -17.47
CA GLY A 105 -2.25 5.59 -16.82
C GLY A 105 -0.84 5.91 -16.31
N MET A 106 -0.22 4.91 -15.68
CA MET A 106 1.18 5.01 -15.22
C MET A 106 2.13 5.20 -16.41
N GLY A 107 3.13 6.06 -16.24
CA GLY A 107 4.15 6.39 -17.26
C GLY A 107 3.87 7.69 -18.02
N GLU A 108 2.71 8.29 -17.82
CA GLU A 108 2.39 9.60 -18.37
C GLU A 108 2.70 10.72 -17.36
N THR A 109 2.99 11.92 -17.87
CA THR A 109 3.32 13.05 -16.99
C THR A 109 2.10 13.50 -16.18
N PHE A 110 2.27 13.60 -14.87
CA PHE A 110 1.22 14.12 -13.99
C PHE A 110 1.00 15.62 -14.26
N THR A 111 -0.27 15.96 -14.47
CA THR A 111 -0.73 17.36 -14.58
C THR A 111 -1.82 17.57 -13.52
N PRO A 112 -1.63 18.47 -12.56
CA PRO A 112 -2.66 18.77 -11.58
C PRO A 112 -3.87 19.43 -12.24
N HIS A 113 -5.05 19.27 -11.63
CA HIS A 113 -6.21 20.11 -11.95
C HIS A 113 -5.87 21.55 -11.62
N GLU A 114 -6.38 22.56 -12.37
CA GLU A 114 -6.06 23.98 -12.15
C GLU A 114 -6.37 24.46 -10.72
N ASP A 115 -7.48 23.95 -10.12
CA ASP A 115 -7.88 24.19 -8.74
C ASP A 115 -7.52 22.99 -7.82
N GLY A 116 -6.63 22.09 -8.25
CA GLY A 116 -6.28 20.86 -7.54
C GLY A 116 -5.04 20.99 -6.65
N PHE A 117 -4.65 19.89 -6.02
CA PHE A 117 -3.36 19.76 -5.36
C PHE A 117 -2.28 19.42 -6.38
N SER A 118 -1.15 20.07 -6.30
CA SER A 118 0.00 19.83 -7.20
C SER A 118 0.85 18.64 -6.75
N SER A 119 0.74 18.23 -5.47
CA SER A 119 1.55 17.17 -4.90
C SER A 119 0.84 16.50 -3.72
N SER A 120 1.33 15.30 -3.35
CA SER A 120 0.91 14.64 -2.10
C SER A 120 1.36 15.40 -0.84
N VAL A 121 2.38 16.25 -0.91
CA VAL A 121 2.79 17.13 0.21
C VAL A 121 1.69 18.14 0.52
N GLU A 122 1.20 18.85 -0.51
CA GLU A 122 0.08 19.79 -0.36
C GLU A 122 -1.20 19.10 0.15
N LEU A 123 -1.47 17.87 -0.33
CA LEU A 123 -2.61 17.09 0.15
C LEU A 123 -2.48 16.77 1.65
N VAL A 124 -1.30 16.31 2.09
CA VAL A 124 -1.06 16.00 3.51
C VAL A 124 -1.22 17.25 4.37
N ALA A 125 -0.64 18.38 3.98
CA ALA A 125 -0.78 19.64 4.69
C ALA A 125 -2.24 20.07 4.81
N ALA A 126 -2.99 20.04 3.70
CA ALA A 126 -4.40 20.39 3.68
C ALA A 126 -5.28 19.48 4.56
N LEU A 127 -5.00 18.17 4.59
CA LEU A 127 -5.70 17.24 5.50
C LEU A 127 -5.46 17.58 6.98
N ARG A 128 -4.29 18.10 7.34
CA ARG A 128 -3.98 18.58 8.69
C ARG A 128 -4.66 19.91 9.02
N GLU A 129 -4.62 20.85 8.09
CA GLU A 129 -5.22 22.19 8.24
C GLU A 129 -6.74 22.15 8.30
N ASP A 130 -7.39 21.22 7.60
CA ASP A 130 -8.85 21.07 7.58
C ASP A 130 -9.45 20.65 8.94
N GLY A 131 -8.60 20.34 9.92
CA GLY A 131 -9.05 19.91 11.25
C GLY A 131 -9.66 18.50 11.27
N LEU A 132 -9.51 17.75 10.22
CA LEU A 132 -9.89 16.35 10.16
C LEU A 132 -9.16 15.57 11.27
N GLY A 133 -9.93 14.83 12.06
CA GLY A 133 -9.39 14.13 13.23
C GLY A 133 -9.46 14.92 14.54
N ALA A 134 -10.29 15.97 14.63
CA ALA A 134 -10.52 16.68 15.88
C ALA A 134 -11.06 15.77 17.01
N SER A 135 -11.83 14.73 16.63
CA SER A 135 -12.37 13.72 17.56
C SER A 135 -11.46 12.48 17.73
N ALA A 136 -10.58 12.20 16.75
CA ALA A 136 -9.57 11.13 16.80
C ALA A 136 -8.41 11.48 15.87
N PRO A 137 -7.13 11.26 16.25
CA PRO A 137 -5.99 11.59 15.40
C PRO A 137 -6.11 10.93 14.01
N LEU A 138 -6.00 11.73 12.95
CA LEU A 138 -5.95 11.22 11.59
C LEU A 138 -4.59 10.57 11.34
N ASP A 139 -4.56 9.30 10.98
CA ASP A 139 -3.36 8.59 10.53
C ASP A 139 -3.18 8.84 9.02
N ILE A 140 -2.01 9.32 8.59
CA ILE A 140 -1.75 9.64 7.20
C ILE A 140 -0.52 8.86 6.73
N SER A 141 -0.77 7.82 5.92
CA SER A 141 0.29 7.10 5.22
C SER A 141 0.60 7.75 3.87
N VAL A 142 1.86 7.72 3.48
CA VAL A 142 2.33 8.22 2.18
C VAL A 142 3.20 7.17 1.48
N ALA A 143 3.34 7.28 0.17
CA ALA A 143 4.24 6.40 -0.59
C ALA A 143 5.69 6.88 -0.52
N CYS A 144 6.63 5.91 -0.53
CA CYS A 144 8.05 6.13 -0.74
C CYS A 144 8.66 5.00 -1.62
N TYR A 145 9.89 5.17 -2.08
CA TYR A 145 10.46 4.36 -3.15
C TYR A 145 11.88 3.90 -2.78
N PRO A 146 12.08 2.61 -2.45
CA PRO A 146 13.41 2.04 -2.18
C PRO A 146 14.34 2.07 -3.39
N GLU A 147 13.76 1.97 -4.57
CA GLU A 147 14.40 2.22 -5.87
C GLU A 147 13.81 3.52 -6.44
N PRO A 148 14.56 4.35 -7.19
CA PRO A 148 14.08 5.65 -7.62
C PRO A 148 12.76 5.59 -8.38
N HIS A 149 11.81 6.49 -8.04
CA HIS A 149 10.60 6.64 -8.83
C HIS A 149 10.95 6.99 -10.29
N PRO A 150 10.26 6.44 -11.30
CA PRO A 150 10.60 6.69 -12.72
C PRO A 150 10.65 8.17 -13.12
N GLU A 151 9.86 9.02 -12.48
CA GLU A 151 9.84 10.47 -12.72
C GLU A 151 10.80 11.23 -11.78
N SER A 152 11.50 10.55 -10.86
CA SER A 152 12.39 11.18 -9.90
C SER A 152 13.74 11.52 -10.51
N ARG A 153 14.38 12.53 -9.93
CA ARG A 153 15.78 12.91 -10.24
C ARG A 153 16.79 12.01 -9.50
N GLY A 154 16.32 11.02 -8.77
CA GLY A 154 17.13 10.06 -8.01
C GLY A 154 16.73 9.93 -6.55
N VAL A 155 17.39 9.01 -5.85
CA VAL A 155 17.04 8.63 -4.46
C VAL A 155 17.05 9.82 -3.50
N GLU A 156 17.99 10.75 -3.66
CA GLU A 156 18.09 11.95 -2.81
C GLU A 156 16.86 12.86 -2.96
N ALA A 157 16.35 13.00 -4.17
CA ALA A 157 15.12 13.76 -4.42
C ALA A 157 13.89 13.07 -3.81
N ASP A 158 13.82 11.74 -3.89
CA ASP A 158 12.75 10.96 -3.28
C ASP A 158 12.80 11.04 -1.74
N ILE A 159 13.98 11.06 -1.14
CA ILE A 159 14.17 11.22 0.31
C ILE A 159 13.79 12.64 0.74
N ALA A 160 14.20 13.66 0.00
CA ALA A 160 13.79 15.05 0.28
C ALA A 160 12.26 15.20 0.23
N LEU A 161 11.62 14.65 -0.80
CA LEU A 161 10.16 14.62 -0.92
C LEU A 161 9.49 13.85 0.24
N LEU A 162 10.09 12.74 0.70
CA LEU A 162 9.59 12.01 1.86
C LEU A 162 9.69 12.85 3.13
N LYS A 163 10.77 13.60 3.29
CA LYS A 163 10.95 14.53 4.42
C LYS A 163 9.90 15.65 4.39
N GLU A 164 9.64 16.24 3.24
CA GLU A 164 8.57 17.24 3.08
C GLU A 164 7.20 16.68 3.44
N LYS A 165 6.89 15.42 3.06
CA LYS A 165 5.64 14.74 3.46
C LYS A 165 5.55 14.53 4.98
N GLU A 166 6.66 14.18 5.63
CA GLU A 166 6.73 14.08 7.10
C GLU A 166 6.47 15.43 7.76
N GLU A 167 7.14 16.49 7.29
CA GLU A 167 6.98 17.84 7.83
C GLU A 167 5.56 18.39 7.59
N ALA A 168 4.91 18.02 6.50
CA ALA A 168 3.49 18.30 6.24
C ALA A 168 2.55 17.53 7.16
N GLY A 169 3.03 16.50 7.87
CA GLY A 169 2.25 15.78 8.89
C GLY A 169 1.94 14.33 8.55
N ALA A 170 2.62 13.70 7.59
CA ALA A 170 2.51 12.24 7.41
C ALA A 170 2.99 11.50 8.67
N THR A 171 2.33 10.38 8.98
CA THR A 171 2.62 9.57 10.18
C THR A 171 3.34 8.26 9.86
N ARG A 172 3.34 7.84 8.59
CA ARG A 172 3.93 6.59 8.11
C ARG A 172 4.22 6.68 6.62
N ALA A 173 5.28 6.01 6.17
CA ALA A 173 5.51 5.73 4.77
C ALA A 173 5.35 4.24 4.48
N ILE A 174 4.77 3.92 3.31
CA ILE A 174 4.69 2.57 2.78
C ILE A 174 5.52 2.55 1.49
N THR A 175 6.43 1.57 1.37
CA THR A 175 7.30 1.54 0.20
C THR A 175 6.63 0.95 -1.02
N GLN A 176 7.05 1.36 -2.22
CA GLN A 176 6.85 0.55 -3.40
C GLN A 176 7.48 -0.83 -3.17
N PHE A 177 6.95 -1.88 -3.83
CA PHE A 177 7.51 -3.22 -3.70
C PHE A 177 8.94 -3.30 -4.27
N PHE A 178 9.70 -4.24 -3.76
CA PHE A 178 11.07 -4.56 -4.13
C PHE A 178 11.33 -6.05 -3.86
N PHE A 179 12.42 -6.62 -4.35
CA PHE A 179 12.74 -8.04 -4.16
C PHE A 179 14.10 -8.28 -3.48
N GLU A 180 14.97 -7.28 -3.44
CA GLU A 180 16.24 -7.35 -2.73
C GLU A 180 16.16 -6.61 -1.40
N PRO A 181 16.38 -7.29 -0.25
CA PRO A 181 16.32 -6.64 1.08
C PRO A 181 17.21 -5.40 1.18
N ASP A 182 18.35 -5.42 0.50
CA ASP A 182 19.32 -4.34 0.53
C ASP A 182 18.81 -3.03 -0.11
N HIS A 183 17.83 -3.09 -1.04
CA HIS A 183 17.23 -1.87 -1.58
C HIS A 183 16.48 -1.12 -0.48
N TYR A 184 15.67 -1.83 0.30
CA TYR A 184 14.95 -1.25 1.43
C TYR A 184 15.91 -0.76 2.52
N LEU A 185 16.88 -1.58 2.93
CA LEU A 185 17.79 -1.23 4.03
C LEU A 185 18.63 0.01 3.70
N ARG A 186 19.23 0.05 2.50
CA ARG A 186 19.96 1.24 2.05
C ARG A 186 19.08 2.48 1.95
N PHE A 187 17.84 2.33 1.48
CA PHE A 187 16.89 3.44 1.42
C PHE A 187 16.58 3.97 2.82
N VAL A 188 16.29 3.09 3.80
CA VAL A 188 16.02 3.49 5.18
C VAL A 188 17.22 4.20 5.79
N ASP A 189 18.44 3.68 5.64
CA ASP A 189 19.66 4.31 6.15
C ASP A 189 19.85 5.72 5.59
N ARG A 190 19.66 5.89 4.27
CA ARG A 190 19.72 7.21 3.62
C ARG A 190 18.61 8.15 4.07
N ALA A 191 17.39 7.65 4.22
CA ALA A 191 16.25 8.43 4.73
C ALA A 191 16.52 8.92 6.15
N ARG A 192 17.07 8.07 7.02
CA ARG A 192 17.47 8.43 8.39
C ARG A 192 18.58 9.48 8.39
N ALA A 193 19.60 9.31 7.54
CA ALA A 193 20.67 10.31 7.34
C ALA A 193 20.10 11.64 6.81
N GLY A 194 19.05 11.61 5.98
CA GLY A 194 18.31 12.80 5.51
C GLY A 194 17.31 13.37 6.53
N GLY A 195 17.30 12.88 7.78
CA GLY A 195 16.48 13.40 8.86
C GLY A 195 15.02 12.94 8.87
N VAL A 196 14.65 11.94 8.05
CA VAL A 196 13.33 11.30 8.09
C VAL A 196 13.23 10.43 9.34
N THR A 197 12.19 10.61 10.16
CA THR A 197 11.99 9.88 11.42
C THR A 197 10.75 8.97 11.42
N LEU A 198 9.78 9.26 10.54
CA LEU A 198 8.54 8.47 10.48
C LEU A 198 8.80 6.97 10.20
N PRO A 199 7.92 6.07 10.65
CA PRO A 199 8.00 4.66 10.31
C PRO A 199 7.95 4.44 8.79
N ILE A 200 8.88 3.64 8.26
CA ILE A 200 8.90 3.21 6.86
C ILE A 200 8.55 1.73 6.85
N VAL A 201 7.42 1.38 6.26
CA VAL A 201 6.89 0.02 6.19
C VAL A 201 7.16 -0.56 4.82
N PRO A 202 7.88 -1.69 4.70
CA PRO A 202 8.13 -2.33 3.42
C PRO A 202 6.83 -2.87 2.79
N GLY A 203 6.62 -2.53 1.53
CA GLY A 203 5.56 -3.06 0.69
C GLY A 203 5.98 -4.38 0.03
N ILE A 204 5.22 -5.43 0.25
CA ILE A 204 5.52 -6.80 -0.20
C ILE A 204 4.52 -7.23 -1.27
N MET A 205 5.00 -7.53 -2.47
CA MET A 205 4.17 -7.90 -3.61
C MET A 205 3.82 -9.39 -3.60
N LEU A 206 2.53 -9.71 -3.76
CA LEU A 206 2.01 -11.08 -3.85
C LEU A 206 1.44 -11.36 -5.26
N GLN A 207 2.23 -11.12 -6.31
CA GLN A 207 1.84 -11.32 -7.70
C GLN A 207 2.40 -12.63 -8.28
N PRO A 208 1.57 -13.69 -8.43
CA PRO A 208 2.05 -14.96 -8.96
C PRO A 208 2.14 -14.98 -10.50
N ASN A 209 1.42 -14.09 -11.18
CA ASN A 209 1.57 -13.96 -12.63
C ASN A 209 2.85 -13.18 -12.94
N PHE A 210 3.92 -13.91 -13.32
CA PHE A 210 5.23 -13.31 -13.52
C PHE A 210 5.27 -12.32 -14.71
N SER A 211 4.52 -12.59 -15.77
CA SER A 211 4.38 -11.63 -16.88
C SER A 211 3.69 -10.34 -16.45
N GLY A 212 2.66 -10.45 -15.60
CA GLY A 212 2.01 -9.30 -14.97
C GLY A 212 2.95 -8.56 -14.03
N LEU A 213 3.76 -9.29 -13.24
CA LEU A 213 4.77 -8.71 -12.36
C LEU A 213 5.82 -7.92 -13.14
N LYS A 214 6.38 -8.49 -14.22
CA LYS A 214 7.33 -7.79 -15.10
C LYS A 214 6.77 -6.46 -15.62
N ARG A 215 5.50 -6.47 -16.06
CA ARG A 215 4.85 -5.26 -16.57
C ARG A 215 4.70 -4.20 -15.48
N ILE A 216 4.24 -4.57 -14.29
CA ILE A 216 4.04 -3.63 -13.18
C ILE A 216 5.39 -3.11 -12.69
N ALA A 217 6.39 -3.97 -12.53
CA ALA A 217 7.74 -3.59 -12.10
C ALA A 217 8.37 -2.56 -13.06
N GLY A 218 8.24 -2.78 -14.37
CA GLY A 218 8.72 -1.82 -15.36
C GLY A 218 8.04 -0.44 -15.29
N LEU A 219 6.74 -0.40 -14.94
CA LEU A 219 5.99 0.85 -14.77
C LEU A 219 6.35 1.58 -13.46
N CYS A 220 6.68 0.83 -12.41
CA CYS A 220 6.99 1.38 -11.08
C CYS A 220 8.48 1.64 -10.85
N GLY A 221 9.36 1.26 -11.78
CA GLY A 221 10.80 1.36 -11.62
C GLY A 221 11.40 0.34 -10.65
N ALA A 222 10.66 -0.71 -10.28
CA ALA A 222 11.16 -1.78 -9.42
C ALA A 222 11.98 -2.78 -10.22
N SER A 223 13.16 -3.16 -9.74
CA SER A 223 13.99 -4.15 -10.37
C SER A 223 13.52 -5.58 -10.09
N LEU A 224 13.72 -6.47 -11.06
CA LEU A 224 13.48 -7.90 -10.92
C LEU A 224 14.82 -8.62 -11.02
N PRO A 225 15.36 -9.17 -9.91
CA PRO A 225 16.66 -9.85 -9.93
C PRO A 225 16.62 -11.16 -10.73
N THR A 226 17.74 -11.58 -11.27
CA THR A 226 17.87 -12.81 -12.11
C THR A 226 17.32 -14.04 -11.40
N TRP A 227 17.63 -14.21 -10.11
CA TRP A 227 17.15 -15.34 -9.33
C TRP A 227 15.61 -15.43 -9.27
N LEU A 228 14.91 -14.28 -9.35
CA LEU A 228 13.44 -14.26 -9.36
C LEU A 228 12.90 -14.77 -10.71
N HIS A 229 13.55 -14.40 -11.83
CA HIS A 229 13.22 -14.96 -13.14
C HIS A 229 13.38 -16.47 -13.15
N GLU A 230 14.50 -16.99 -12.63
CA GLU A 230 14.78 -18.42 -12.55
C GLU A 230 13.74 -19.18 -11.71
N ARG A 231 13.24 -18.59 -10.63
CA ARG A 231 12.22 -19.21 -9.78
C ARG A 231 10.86 -19.36 -10.45
N PHE A 232 10.55 -18.50 -11.42
CA PHE A 232 9.28 -18.54 -12.16
C PHE A 232 9.40 -19.17 -13.55
N ASP A 233 10.58 -19.53 -13.98
CA ASP A 233 10.82 -20.15 -15.29
C ASP A 233 10.06 -21.48 -15.41
N GLY A 234 9.41 -21.69 -16.56
CA GLY A 234 8.61 -22.89 -16.82
C GLY A 234 7.26 -22.99 -16.10
N LEU A 235 6.90 -22.03 -15.22
CA LEU A 235 5.67 -22.09 -14.42
C LEU A 235 4.46 -21.40 -15.05
N ASP A 236 4.50 -20.98 -16.30
CA ASP A 236 3.40 -20.22 -16.94
C ASP A 236 2.07 -20.96 -16.92
N ASN A 237 2.10 -22.30 -17.03
CA ASN A 237 0.93 -23.17 -17.06
C ASN A 237 0.68 -23.92 -15.71
N ASP A 238 1.43 -23.60 -14.67
CA ASP A 238 1.31 -24.21 -13.35
C ASP A 238 0.95 -23.15 -12.29
N PRO A 239 -0.34 -22.77 -12.16
CA PRO A 239 -0.76 -21.74 -11.22
C PRO A 239 -0.57 -22.15 -9.76
N GLU A 240 -0.65 -23.43 -9.42
CA GLU A 240 -0.49 -23.91 -8.05
C GLU A 240 0.95 -23.75 -7.59
N THR A 241 1.92 -24.20 -8.38
CA THR A 241 3.34 -24.02 -8.06
C THR A 241 3.72 -22.54 -8.03
N ARG A 242 3.20 -21.73 -8.96
CA ARG A 242 3.42 -20.26 -8.93
C ARG A 242 2.94 -19.62 -7.63
N ASP A 243 1.79 -20.01 -7.11
CA ASP A 243 1.25 -19.49 -5.86
C ASP A 243 2.16 -19.88 -4.68
N LEU A 244 2.66 -21.11 -4.64
CA LEU A 244 3.62 -21.56 -3.62
C LEU A 244 4.95 -20.80 -3.70
N VAL A 245 5.50 -20.65 -4.91
CA VAL A 245 6.74 -19.88 -5.13
C VAL A 245 6.54 -18.43 -4.69
N THR A 246 5.42 -17.80 -5.05
CA THR A 246 5.12 -16.41 -4.65
C THR A 246 5.09 -16.24 -3.14
N ALA A 247 4.37 -17.12 -2.43
CA ALA A 247 4.29 -17.05 -0.98
C ALA A 247 5.65 -17.28 -0.30
N THR A 248 6.47 -18.19 -0.85
CA THR A 248 7.82 -18.47 -0.36
C THR A 248 8.75 -17.27 -0.58
N VAL A 249 8.78 -16.70 -1.78
CA VAL A 249 9.59 -15.50 -2.09
C VAL A 249 9.24 -14.35 -1.14
N ALA A 250 7.94 -14.09 -0.94
CA ALA A 250 7.49 -13.04 -0.03
C ALA A 250 7.89 -13.32 1.43
N ALA A 251 7.77 -14.56 1.89
CA ALA A 251 8.16 -14.95 3.25
C ALA A 251 9.67 -14.86 3.45
N ASP A 252 10.49 -15.27 2.46
CA ASP A 252 11.95 -15.18 2.53
C ASP A 252 12.41 -13.72 2.61
N LEU A 253 11.81 -12.83 1.80
CA LEU A 253 12.07 -11.40 1.87
C LEU A 253 11.74 -10.83 3.26
N CYS A 254 10.56 -11.15 3.80
CA CYS A 254 10.17 -10.71 5.13
C CYS A 254 11.10 -11.24 6.22
N ARG A 255 11.56 -12.51 6.15
CA ARG A 255 12.52 -13.07 7.10
C ARG A 255 13.87 -12.33 7.03
N ALA A 256 14.40 -12.14 5.82
CA ALA A 256 15.65 -11.40 5.64
C ALA A 256 15.59 -9.97 6.22
N LEU A 257 14.44 -9.32 6.11
CA LEU A 257 14.18 -8.02 6.73
C LEU A 257 14.02 -8.13 8.26
N SER A 258 13.35 -9.18 8.75
CA SER A 258 13.17 -9.40 10.19
C SER A 258 14.51 -9.66 10.91
N ASP A 259 15.43 -10.35 10.27
CA ASP A 259 16.80 -10.57 10.77
C ASP A 259 17.59 -9.24 10.90
N ARG A 260 17.11 -8.18 10.27
CA ARG A 260 17.65 -6.81 10.35
C ARG A 260 16.76 -5.85 11.18
N GLY A 261 15.81 -6.40 11.96
CA GLY A 261 14.99 -5.63 12.90
C GLY A 261 13.72 -5.02 12.31
N VAL A 262 13.27 -5.44 11.13
CA VAL A 262 12.04 -4.97 10.50
C VAL A 262 10.91 -5.96 10.78
N PHE A 263 9.86 -5.51 11.47
CA PHE A 263 8.77 -6.37 11.93
C PHE A 263 7.38 -5.87 11.52
N ASP A 264 7.28 -4.84 10.70
CA ASP A 264 6.03 -4.34 10.14
C ASP A 264 6.07 -4.51 8.62
N PHE A 265 5.04 -5.16 8.04
CA PHE A 265 4.96 -5.44 6.60
C PHE A 265 3.60 -5.04 6.03
N HIS A 266 3.60 -4.47 4.84
CA HIS A 266 2.38 -4.14 4.08
C HIS A 266 2.28 -5.03 2.84
N PHE A 267 1.24 -5.88 2.75
CA PHE A 267 1.09 -6.83 1.66
C PHE A 267 0.15 -6.31 0.58
N TYR A 268 0.65 -6.19 -0.64
CA TYR A 268 -0.14 -5.95 -1.85
C TYR A 268 -0.81 -7.26 -2.27
N THR A 269 -2.02 -7.51 -1.77
CA THR A 269 -2.67 -8.83 -1.82
C THR A 269 -3.27 -9.18 -3.17
N LEU A 270 -3.55 -8.19 -4.02
CA LEU A 270 -4.29 -8.36 -5.28
C LEU A 270 -5.65 -9.07 -5.09
N ASN A 271 -6.27 -8.90 -3.91
CA ASN A 271 -7.48 -9.61 -3.46
C ASN A 271 -7.31 -11.15 -3.51
N ARG A 272 -6.12 -11.66 -3.13
CA ARG A 272 -5.78 -13.10 -3.11
C ARG A 272 -5.40 -13.52 -1.68
N ALA A 273 -6.43 -13.72 -0.84
CA ALA A 273 -6.23 -14.13 0.54
C ALA A 273 -5.34 -15.39 0.72
N PRO A 274 -5.43 -16.44 -0.13
CA PRO A 274 -4.59 -17.63 0.05
C PRO A 274 -3.10 -17.31 0.10
N LEU A 275 -2.61 -16.41 -0.76
CA LEU A 275 -1.19 -16.03 -0.79
C LEU A 275 -0.78 -15.25 0.46
N ALA A 276 -1.58 -14.27 0.86
CA ALA A 276 -1.33 -13.49 2.07
C ALA A 276 -1.34 -14.37 3.32
N LEU A 277 -2.32 -15.28 3.44
CA LEU A 277 -2.40 -16.25 4.54
C LEU A 277 -1.20 -17.20 4.56
N ALA A 278 -0.82 -17.77 3.40
CA ALA A 278 0.35 -18.64 3.31
C ALA A 278 1.62 -17.91 3.75
N THR A 279 1.84 -16.69 3.27
CA THR A 279 2.98 -15.86 3.68
C THR A 279 2.96 -15.60 5.18
N CYS A 280 1.84 -15.17 5.74
CA CYS A 280 1.69 -14.97 7.19
C CYS A 280 2.01 -16.25 8.00
N ARG A 281 1.53 -17.41 7.54
CA ARG A 281 1.81 -18.70 8.19
C ARG A 281 3.29 -19.08 8.12
N LEU A 282 3.95 -18.84 6.99
CA LEU A 282 5.39 -19.05 6.82
C LEU A 282 6.22 -18.12 7.74
N LEU A 283 5.68 -16.96 8.11
CA LEU A 283 6.26 -16.04 9.09
C LEU A 283 5.91 -16.39 10.55
N GLY A 284 5.19 -17.49 10.78
CA GLY A 284 4.79 -17.92 12.11
C GLY A 284 3.58 -17.19 12.70
N LEU A 285 2.93 -16.31 11.91
CA LEU A 285 1.72 -15.62 12.35
C LEU A 285 0.53 -16.58 12.38
N LYS A 286 -0.28 -16.44 13.42
CA LYS A 286 -1.50 -17.26 13.61
C LYS A 286 -2.71 -16.34 13.65
N PRO A 287 -3.88 -16.79 13.16
CA PRO A 287 -5.12 -16.07 13.43
C PRO A 287 -5.29 -15.87 14.93
N GLY A 288 -5.68 -14.66 15.31
CA GLY A 288 -6.12 -14.43 16.68
C GLY A 288 -7.31 -15.33 16.99
N THR A 289 -7.37 -15.83 18.23
CA THR A 289 -8.61 -16.43 18.71
C THR A 289 -9.66 -15.33 18.79
N SER A 290 -10.55 -15.26 17.81
CA SER A 290 -11.76 -14.46 17.94
C SER A 290 -12.46 -14.95 19.21
N LYS A 291 -12.53 -14.14 20.26
CA LYS A 291 -13.54 -14.38 21.29
C LYS A 291 -14.86 -14.19 20.58
N ALA A 292 -15.52 -15.31 20.24
CA ALA A 292 -16.92 -15.29 19.90
C ALA A 292 -17.63 -14.54 21.03
N ALA A 293 -18.24 -13.41 20.68
CA ALA A 293 -19.09 -12.64 21.57
C ALA A 293 -20.46 -13.31 21.66
#